data_2433c8715582d4fb8c75879fc99d8c71
#
_entry.id   2433c8715582d4fb8c75879fc99d8c71
#
_cell.length_a   1.000
_cell.length_b   1.000
_cell.length_c   1.000
_cell.angle_alpha   90.00
_cell.angle_beta   90.00
_cell.angle_gamma   90.00
#
_symmetry.space_group_name_H-M   'P 1'
#
loop_
_entity.id
_entity.type
_entity.pdbx_description
1 polymer ?
#
loop_
_entity_poly.entity_id
_entity_poly.type
_entity_poly.pdbx_seq_one_letter_code
_entity_poly.pdbx_strand_id
1 'polypeptide(L)'
;MYNVKTLNKIAACGTDLLDRSKYTVGDDIDNPQAILVRSASMHEMELGDDLLAIARAGAGVNNIPVDKCSEKGIVVFNTPGANANAVKELVILGLLISSRKVTAAIDWAKTLKGKGDEVGKLVEKGKSQFVGPEIKGKKLGVIGLGAIGALVANAAAELGMEAVSYTHLRAHETVLD
;
A
#
# COMPACT_ATOMS: atom_id res chain seq x y z
N MET A 1 -28.22 16.12 11.00
CA MET A 1 -27.53 14.86 10.68
C MET A 1 -26.60 15.17 9.52
N TYR A 2 -25.33 14.77 9.61
CA TYR A 2 -24.35 15.03 8.56
C TYR A 2 -24.33 13.88 7.55
N ASN A 3 -24.29 14.20 6.28
CA ASN A 3 -24.22 13.25 5.17
C ASN A 3 -22.76 13.01 4.78
N VAL A 4 -22.32 11.76 4.82
CA VAL A 4 -20.96 11.33 4.49
C VAL A 4 -21.00 10.39 3.29
N LYS A 5 -20.51 10.86 2.14
CA LYS A 5 -20.42 10.05 0.92
C LYS A 5 -19.13 9.23 0.93
N THR A 6 -19.23 7.97 0.52
CA THR A 6 -18.05 7.14 0.30
C THR A 6 -17.79 7.00 -1.19
N LEU A 7 -16.54 7.26 -1.61
CA LEU A 7 -16.06 6.99 -2.96
C LEU A 7 -15.11 5.81 -2.92
N ASN A 8 -15.35 4.81 -3.73
CA ASN A 8 -14.76 3.49 -3.66
C ASN A 8 -15.19 2.70 -2.40
N LYS A 9 -14.66 1.48 -2.30
CA LYS A 9 -14.92 0.65 -1.12
C LYS A 9 -14.09 1.16 0.07
N ILE A 10 -14.75 1.75 1.05
CA ILE A 10 -14.19 2.07 2.36
C ILE A 10 -14.50 0.90 3.30
N ALA A 11 -13.55 0.48 4.12
CA ALA A 11 -13.73 -0.64 5.04
C ALA A 11 -14.78 -0.31 6.11
N ALA A 12 -15.69 -1.26 6.37
CA ALA A 12 -16.77 -1.10 7.34
C ALA A 12 -16.24 -0.77 8.75
N CYS A 13 -15.09 -1.34 9.16
CA CYS A 13 -14.48 -1.04 10.44
C CYS A 13 -14.15 0.46 10.64
N GLY A 14 -13.98 1.22 9.55
CA GLY A 14 -13.81 2.68 9.61
C GLY A 14 -15.15 3.41 9.62
N THR A 15 -16.08 3.03 8.74
CA THR A 15 -17.39 3.69 8.65
C THR A 15 -18.30 3.39 9.83
N ASP A 16 -18.12 2.24 10.49
CA ASP A 16 -18.92 1.84 11.67
C ASP A 16 -18.54 2.63 12.94
N LEU A 17 -17.40 3.33 12.93
CA LEU A 17 -17.04 4.27 14.00
C LEU A 17 -17.86 5.56 13.96
N LEU A 18 -18.53 5.85 12.85
CA LEU A 18 -19.38 7.03 12.72
C LEU A 18 -20.74 6.78 13.38
N ASP A 19 -21.05 7.53 14.41
CA ASP A 19 -22.31 7.47 15.17
C ASP A 19 -23.51 7.70 14.23
N ARG A 20 -24.31 6.65 14.01
CA ARG A 20 -25.45 6.67 13.08
C ARG A 20 -26.57 7.60 13.53
N SER A 21 -26.57 8.08 14.76
CA SER A 21 -27.49 9.13 15.22
C SER A 21 -27.09 10.54 14.70
N LYS A 22 -25.81 10.71 14.29
CA LYS A 22 -25.26 11.99 13.82
C LYS A 22 -24.90 11.98 12.34
N TYR A 23 -24.53 10.81 11.79
CA TYR A 23 -24.01 10.65 10.44
C TYR A 23 -24.81 9.65 9.63
N THR A 24 -25.22 10.05 8.44
CA THR A 24 -25.70 9.15 7.38
C THR A 24 -24.50 8.85 6.48
N VAL A 25 -24.15 7.57 6.30
CA VAL A 25 -22.99 7.16 5.49
C VAL A 25 -23.44 6.26 4.35
N GLY A 26 -23.07 6.57 3.13
CA GLY A 26 -23.41 5.81 1.93
C GLY A 26 -22.61 6.25 0.71
N ASP A 27 -22.74 5.50 -0.37
CA ASP A 27 -22.12 5.78 -1.67
C ASP A 27 -23.07 6.57 -2.60
N ASP A 28 -24.37 6.47 -2.38
CA ASP A 28 -25.41 7.17 -3.12
C ASP A 28 -25.99 8.31 -2.25
N ILE A 29 -25.14 9.31 -1.96
CA ILE A 29 -25.55 10.50 -1.19
C ILE A 29 -25.34 11.73 -2.06
N ASP A 30 -26.42 12.49 -2.23
CA ASP A 30 -26.40 13.81 -2.84
C ASP A 30 -26.02 14.89 -1.81
N ASN A 31 -25.29 15.92 -2.26
CA ASN A 31 -24.87 17.07 -1.42
C ASN A 31 -24.26 16.67 -0.04
N PRO A 32 -23.18 15.87 -0.02
CA PRO A 32 -22.57 15.44 1.23
C PRO A 32 -21.82 16.60 1.92
N GLN A 33 -21.85 16.61 3.25
CA GLN A 33 -21.00 17.49 4.06
C GLN A 33 -19.57 16.92 4.21
N ALA A 34 -19.39 15.62 4.02
CA ALA A 34 -18.06 15.02 4.01
C ALA A 34 -17.96 13.90 2.96
N ILE A 35 -16.73 13.69 2.45
CA ILE A 35 -16.43 12.59 1.52
C ILE A 35 -15.28 11.75 2.09
N LEU A 36 -15.49 10.43 2.13
CA LEU A 36 -14.43 9.44 2.38
C LEU A 36 -14.02 8.84 1.04
N VAL A 37 -12.75 8.99 0.66
CA VAL A 37 -12.22 8.53 -0.62
C VAL A 37 -10.97 7.68 -0.43
N ARG A 38 -10.73 6.72 -1.32
CA ARG A 38 -9.48 5.96 -1.37
C ARG A 38 -8.68 6.28 -2.64
N SER A 39 -9.14 5.84 -3.80
CA SER A 39 -8.42 5.93 -5.07
C SER A 39 -9.22 6.58 -6.21
N ALA A 40 -10.51 6.89 -6.01
CA ALA A 40 -11.29 7.58 -7.03
C ALA A 40 -10.71 8.96 -7.30
N SER A 41 -10.64 9.34 -8.58
CA SER A 41 -10.29 10.70 -8.96
C SER A 41 -11.45 11.64 -8.66
N MET A 42 -11.15 12.77 -8.03
CA MET A 42 -12.12 13.81 -7.72
C MET A 42 -11.89 15.09 -8.56
N HIS A 43 -10.97 15.08 -9.52
CA HIS A 43 -10.61 16.27 -10.29
C HIS A 43 -11.75 16.81 -11.15
N GLU A 44 -12.58 15.88 -11.69
CA GLU A 44 -13.74 16.23 -12.51
C GLU A 44 -15.05 16.28 -11.70
N MET A 45 -14.95 16.03 -10.37
CA MET A 45 -16.11 16.06 -9.50
C MET A 45 -16.50 17.49 -9.16
N GLU A 46 -17.79 17.78 -9.23
CA GLU A 46 -18.32 19.03 -8.72
C GLU A 46 -18.33 18.99 -7.17
N LEU A 47 -17.65 19.97 -6.57
CA LEU A 47 -17.62 20.13 -5.12
C LEU A 47 -18.75 21.07 -4.70
N GLY A 48 -19.80 20.50 -4.13
CA GLY A 48 -20.97 21.27 -3.66
C GLY A 48 -20.63 22.25 -2.55
N ASP A 49 -21.48 23.25 -2.37
CA ASP A 49 -21.23 24.33 -1.39
C ASP A 49 -21.40 23.88 0.06
N ASP A 50 -22.10 22.77 0.30
CA ASP A 50 -22.27 22.17 1.63
C ASP A 50 -21.09 21.28 2.05
N LEU A 51 -20.14 21.01 1.14
CA LEU A 51 -19.01 20.11 1.42
C LEU A 51 -17.99 20.80 2.33
N LEU A 52 -17.79 20.25 3.51
CA LEU A 52 -16.90 20.78 4.54
C LEU A 52 -15.54 20.06 4.59
N ALA A 53 -15.52 18.75 4.33
CA ALA A 53 -14.31 17.96 4.49
C ALA A 53 -14.21 16.79 3.50
N ILE A 54 -12.99 16.47 3.13
CA ILE A 54 -12.64 15.26 2.38
C ILE A 54 -11.57 14.51 3.17
N ALA A 55 -11.79 13.21 3.43
CA ALA A 55 -10.80 12.37 4.10
C ALA A 55 -10.37 11.22 3.18
N ARG A 56 -9.06 11.14 2.92
CA ARG A 56 -8.48 10.08 2.11
C ARG A 56 -7.96 8.92 2.95
N ALA A 57 -8.46 7.74 2.67
CA ALA A 57 -7.87 6.49 3.20
C ALA A 57 -6.58 6.15 2.43
N GLY A 58 -5.51 6.90 2.70
CA GLY A 58 -4.19 6.77 2.07
C GLY A 58 -3.31 7.99 2.31
N ALA A 59 -2.01 7.86 2.02
CA ALA A 59 -1.01 8.90 2.32
C ALA A 59 -1.00 10.06 1.30
N GLY A 60 -1.04 9.75 0.00
CA GLY A 60 -1.03 10.80 -1.03
C GLY A 60 -2.40 11.47 -1.19
N VAL A 61 -2.45 12.63 -1.81
CA VAL A 61 -3.71 13.38 -2.09
C VAL A 61 -3.84 13.75 -3.57
N ASN A 62 -3.06 13.12 -4.42
CA ASN A 62 -2.97 13.40 -5.86
C ASN A 62 -4.27 13.15 -6.65
N ASN A 63 -5.22 12.45 -6.08
CA ASN A 63 -6.56 12.22 -6.64
C ASN A 63 -7.61 13.23 -6.16
N ILE A 64 -7.24 14.19 -5.32
CA ILE A 64 -8.11 15.23 -4.77
C ILE A 64 -7.64 16.58 -5.31
N PRO A 65 -8.54 17.45 -5.82
CA PRO A 65 -8.17 18.79 -6.30
C PRO A 65 -7.97 19.74 -5.11
N VAL A 66 -6.81 19.61 -4.42
CA VAL A 66 -6.52 20.31 -3.16
C VAL A 66 -6.63 21.84 -3.29
N ASP A 67 -6.18 22.39 -4.41
CA ASP A 67 -6.24 23.85 -4.66
C ASP A 67 -7.70 24.32 -4.70
N LYS A 68 -8.58 23.63 -5.44
CA LYS A 68 -10.02 23.93 -5.48
C LYS A 68 -10.67 23.76 -4.10
N CYS A 69 -10.23 22.75 -3.33
CA CYS A 69 -10.72 22.56 -1.97
C CYS A 69 -10.33 23.75 -1.07
N SER A 70 -9.09 24.22 -1.17
CA SER A 70 -8.60 25.36 -0.40
C SER A 70 -9.34 26.65 -0.74
N GLU A 71 -9.61 26.92 -2.02
CA GLU A 71 -10.39 28.07 -2.47
C GLU A 71 -11.82 28.05 -1.91
N LYS A 72 -12.42 26.86 -1.76
CA LYS A 72 -13.78 26.68 -1.23
C LYS A 72 -13.82 26.52 0.31
N GLY A 73 -12.67 26.51 0.99
CA GLY A 73 -12.61 26.30 2.44
C GLY A 73 -12.88 24.86 2.87
N ILE A 74 -12.72 23.88 1.98
CA ILE A 74 -12.92 22.45 2.24
C ILE A 74 -11.65 21.88 2.84
N VAL A 75 -11.72 21.26 4.02
CA VAL A 75 -10.56 20.66 4.68
C VAL A 75 -10.27 19.29 4.08
N VAL A 76 -8.99 19.04 3.74
CA VAL A 76 -8.55 17.74 3.21
C VAL A 76 -7.67 17.02 4.22
N PHE A 77 -8.07 15.81 4.61
CA PHE A 77 -7.33 14.92 5.51
C PHE A 77 -6.76 13.73 4.74
N ASN A 78 -5.62 13.24 5.19
CA ASN A 78 -5.02 12.01 4.71
C ASN A 78 -4.57 11.11 5.87
N THR A 79 -4.14 9.86 5.58
CA THR A 79 -3.70 8.90 6.58
C THR A 79 -2.28 8.41 6.27
N PRO A 80 -1.24 9.25 6.48
CA PRO A 80 0.13 8.88 6.20
C PRO A 80 0.59 7.73 7.11
N GLY A 81 1.33 6.78 6.54
CA GLY A 81 1.90 5.65 7.28
C GLY A 81 0.95 4.50 7.61
N ALA A 82 -0.36 4.65 7.43
CA ALA A 82 -1.35 3.63 7.82
C ALA A 82 -1.14 2.27 7.12
N ASN A 83 -0.61 2.26 5.90
CA ASN A 83 -0.31 1.04 5.12
C ASN A 83 1.19 0.70 5.08
N ALA A 84 2.04 1.39 5.82
CA ALA A 84 3.50 1.25 5.69
C ALA A 84 3.97 -0.18 5.97
N ASN A 85 3.43 -0.85 6.99
CA ASN A 85 3.76 -2.23 7.29
C ASN A 85 3.32 -3.20 6.18
N ALA A 86 2.10 -3.04 5.65
CA ALA A 86 1.60 -3.90 4.57
C ALA A 86 2.46 -3.77 3.30
N VAL A 87 2.88 -2.55 2.96
CA VAL A 87 3.79 -2.31 1.83
C VAL A 87 5.16 -2.94 2.10
N LYS A 88 5.73 -2.79 3.31
CA LYS A 88 6.99 -3.46 3.70
C LYS A 88 6.89 -4.96 3.48
N GLU A 89 5.84 -5.63 3.94
CA GLU A 89 5.64 -7.07 3.78
C GLU A 89 5.61 -7.49 2.31
N LEU A 90 4.91 -6.72 1.45
CA LEU A 90 4.87 -6.98 0.02
C LEU A 90 6.23 -6.80 -0.65
N VAL A 91 7.04 -5.82 -0.22
CA VAL A 91 8.41 -5.62 -0.71
C VAL A 91 9.30 -6.81 -0.34
N ILE A 92 9.26 -7.28 0.91
CA ILE A 92 10.01 -8.45 1.35
C ILE A 92 9.59 -9.69 0.56
N LEU A 93 8.30 -9.90 0.35
CA LEU A 93 7.80 -10.97 -0.53
C LEU A 93 8.39 -10.85 -1.94
N GLY A 94 8.41 -9.64 -2.52
CA GLY A 94 8.98 -9.39 -3.85
C GLY A 94 10.47 -9.75 -3.92
N LEU A 95 11.26 -9.38 -2.90
CA LEU A 95 12.68 -9.73 -2.80
C LEU A 95 12.90 -11.25 -2.77
N LEU A 96 12.11 -11.98 -2.00
CA LEU A 96 12.20 -13.44 -1.90
C LEU A 96 11.77 -14.13 -3.19
N ILE A 97 10.67 -13.72 -3.81
CA ILE A 97 10.17 -14.29 -5.07
C ILE A 97 11.18 -14.06 -6.21
N SER A 98 11.77 -12.85 -6.29
CA SER A 98 12.76 -12.53 -7.32
C SER A 98 14.03 -13.39 -7.22
N SER A 99 14.41 -13.77 -5.99
CA SER A 99 15.60 -14.59 -5.74
C SER A 99 15.38 -16.09 -5.97
N ARG A 100 14.19 -16.62 -5.71
CA ARG A 100 13.95 -18.06 -5.54
C ARG A 100 13.11 -18.70 -6.64
N LYS A 101 12.79 -18.01 -7.73
CA LYS A 101 11.99 -18.51 -8.87
C LYS A 101 10.67 -19.20 -8.46
N VAL A 102 10.04 -18.72 -7.38
CA VAL A 102 8.86 -19.39 -6.75
C VAL A 102 7.69 -19.51 -7.73
N THR A 103 7.39 -18.47 -8.48
CA THR A 103 6.27 -18.47 -9.45
C THR A 103 6.44 -19.54 -10.52
N ALA A 104 7.63 -19.64 -11.12
CA ALA A 104 7.92 -20.66 -12.09
C ALA A 104 7.87 -22.08 -11.51
N ALA A 105 8.32 -22.25 -10.25
CA ALA A 105 8.23 -23.52 -9.53
C ALA A 105 6.78 -23.93 -9.26
N ILE A 106 5.90 -22.99 -8.93
CA ILE A 106 4.47 -23.25 -8.75
C ILE A 106 3.83 -23.72 -10.05
N ASP A 107 4.10 -23.04 -11.16
CA ASP A 107 3.53 -23.41 -12.45
C ASP A 107 4.02 -24.78 -12.90
N TRP A 108 5.31 -25.06 -12.71
CA TRP A 108 5.83 -26.40 -12.98
C TRP A 108 5.19 -27.45 -12.05
N ALA A 109 5.04 -27.20 -10.76
CA ALA A 109 4.42 -28.15 -9.81
C ALA A 109 2.99 -28.51 -10.23
N LYS A 110 2.22 -27.58 -10.78
CA LYS A 110 0.88 -27.85 -11.32
C LYS A 110 0.89 -28.88 -12.45
N THR A 111 1.96 -28.97 -13.25
CA THR A 111 2.10 -29.94 -14.32
C THR A 111 2.31 -31.37 -13.83
N LEU A 112 2.64 -31.55 -12.56
CA LEU A 112 2.81 -32.88 -11.94
C LEU A 112 1.49 -33.46 -11.43
N LYS A 113 0.40 -32.71 -11.47
CA LYS A 113 -0.92 -33.19 -11.09
C LYS A 113 -1.31 -34.41 -11.94
N GLY A 114 -1.74 -35.47 -11.30
CA GLY A 114 -2.17 -36.71 -11.95
C GLY A 114 -1.05 -37.71 -12.29
N LYS A 115 0.21 -37.41 -11.89
CA LYS A 115 1.36 -38.32 -12.14
C LYS A 115 1.52 -39.43 -11.10
N GLY A 116 0.63 -39.53 -10.10
CA GLY A 116 0.63 -40.58 -9.10
C GLY A 116 1.99 -40.79 -8.42
N ASP A 117 2.43 -42.04 -8.35
CA ASP A 117 3.67 -42.46 -7.69
C ASP A 117 4.96 -41.95 -8.35
N GLU A 118 4.87 -41.42 -9.58
CA GLU A 118 6.03 -40.86 -10.28
C GLU A 118 6.42 -39.45 -9.77
N VAL A 119 5.52 -38.75 -9.04
CA VAL A 119 5.73 -37.35 -8.60
C VAL A 119 7.06 -37.19 -7.86
N GLY A 120 7.40 -38.11 -6.97
CA GLY A 120 8.65 -38.04 -6.20
C GLY A 120 9.89 -38.02 -7.09
N LYS A 121 9.95 -38.91 -8.09
CA LYS A 121 11.06 -38.98 -9.05
C LYS A 121 11.12 -37.73 -9.92
N LEU A 122 9.96 -37.22 -10.37
CA LEU A 122 9.88 -36.03 -11.19
C LEU A 122 10.32 -34.79 -10.42
N VAL A 123 9.97 -34.67 -9.14
CA VAL A 123 10.42 -33.59 -8.27
C VAL A 123 11.93 -33.59 -8.12
N GLU A 124 12.55 -34.73 -7.79
CA GLU A 124 13.99 -34.86 -7.65
C GLU A 124 14.74 -34.50 -8.94
N LYS A 125 14.22 -34.91 -10.09
CA LYS A 125 14.81 -34.60 -11.40
C LYS A 125 14.65 -33.14 -11.80
N GLY A 126 13.54 -32.49 -11.42
CA GLY A 126 13.16 -31.17 -11.93
C GLY A 126 13.48 -30.00 -11.00
N LYS A 127 13.60 -30.23 -9.69
CA LYS A 127 13.72 -29.12 -8.69
C LYS A 127 14.96 -28.23 -8.90
N SER A 128 16.04 -28.75 -9.47
CA SER A 128 17.28 -28.00 -9.67
C SER A 128 17.14 -26.80 -10.63
N GLN A 129 16.15 -26.80 -11.53
CA GLN A 129 15.90 -25.67 -12.44
C GLN A 129 15.40 -24.42 -11.72
N PHE A 130 14.88 -24.56 -10.48
CA PHE A 130 14.35 -23.47 -9.68
C PHE A 130 15.34 -22.99 -8.61
N VAL A 131 16.58 -23.41 -8.65
CA VAL A 131 17.63 -22.89 -7.77
C VAL A 131 17.80 -21.39 -8.01
N GLY A 132 17.91 -20.65 -6.95
CA GLY A 132 18.16 -19.21 -6.94
C GLY A 132 19.06 -18.81 -5.78
N PRO A 133 19.68 -17.63 -5.85
CA PRO A 133 20.55 -17.14 -4.79
C PRO A 133 19.77 -16.81 -3.52
N GLU A 134 20.42 -16.91 -2.37
CA GLU A 134 19.92 -16.35 -1.12
C GLU A 134 20.03 -14.82 -1.14
N ILE A 135 19.13 -14.13 -0.41
CA ILE A 135 19.23 -12.68 -0.24
C ILE A 135 20.25 -12.28 0.82
N LYS A 136 20.61 -13.19 1.75
CA LYS A 136 21.63 -12.97 2.78
C LYS A 136 22.95 -12.53 2.15
N GLY A 137 23.56 -11.49 2.71
CA GLY A 137 24.82 -10.90 2.25
C GLY A 137 24.70 -10.07 0.97
N LYS A 138 23.49 -9.89 0.41
CA LYS A 138 23.28 -9.00 -0.74
C LYS A 138 23.00 -7.58 -0.29
N LYS A 139 23.32 -6.62 -1.17
CA LYS A 139 23.04 -5.20 -0.95
C LYS A 139 21.65 -4.86 -1.45
N LEU A 140 20.90 -4.13 -0.60
CA LEU A 140 19.60 -3.55 -0.95
C LEU A 140 19.73 -2.03 -0.97
N GLY A 141 19.59 -1.41 -2.14
CA GLY A 141 19.47 0.04 -2.27
C GLY A 141 18.05 0.49 -1.93
N VAL A 142 17.89 1.39 -0.96
CA VAL A 142 16.61 2.00 -0.59
C VAL A 142 16.65 3.48 -0.92
N ILE A 143 15.80 3.92 -1.86
CA ILE A 143 15.67 5.33 -2.23
C ILE A 143 14.55 5.93 -1.39
N GLY A 144 14.93 6.76 -0.41
CA GLY A 144 14.03 7.40 0.55
C GLY A 144 13.76 6.57 1.80
N LEU A 145 14.16 7.09 2.97
CA LEU A 145 13.94 6.49 4.30
C LEU A 145 12.70 7.08 5.01
N GLY A 146 11.61 7.29 4.28
CA GLY A 146 10.32 7.61 4.89
C GLY A 146 9.72 6.43 5.65
N ALA A 147 8.46 6.54 6.05
CA ALA A 147 7.76 5.54 6.86
C ALA A 147 7.85 4.10 6.32
N ILE A 148 7.85 3.93 5.00
CA ILE A 148 7.97 2.61 4.35
C ILE A 148 9.44 2.20 4.21
N GLY A 149 10.28 3.09 3.67
CA GLY A 149 11.68 2.75 3.36
C GLY A 149 12.47 2.34 4.59
N ALA A 150 12.26 3.00 5.73
CA ALA A 150 12.90 2.63 6.99
C ALA A 150 12.48 1.23 7.47
N LEU A 151 11.19 0.90 7.38
CA LEU A 151 10.70 -0.45 7.74
C LEU A 151 11.25 -1.53 6.81
N VAL A 152 11.36 -1.25 5.51
CA VAL A 152 11.94 -2.18 4.54
C VAL A 152 13.42 -2.39 4.80
N ALA A 153 14.19 -1.31 5.03
CA ALA A 153 15.62 -1.39 5.32
C ALA A 153 15.91 -2.22 6.56
N ASN A 154 15.18 -1.99 7.65
CA ASN A 154 15.32 -2.75 8.89
C ASN A 154 14.99 -4.23 8.69
N ALA A 155 13.85 -4.55 8.07
CA ALA A 155 13.46 -5.94 7.81
C ALA A 155 14.45 -6.67 6.90
N ALA A 156 15.00 -6.00 5.89
CA ALA A 156 16.03 -6.57 5.02
C ALA A 156 17.35 -6.83 5.77
N ALA A 157 17.73 -5.93 6.68
CA ALA A 157 18.92 -6.11 7.54
C ALA A 157 18.76 -7.32 8.47
N GLU A 158 17.58 -7.52 9.07
CA GLU A 158 17.27 -8.70 9.89
C GLU A 158 17.33 -10.01 9.08
N LEU A 159 16.98 -9.97 7.78
CA LEU A 159 17.14 -11.08 6.84
C LEU A 159 18.60 -11.27 6.36
N GLY A 160 19.54 -10.50 6.91
CA GLY A 160 20.97 -10.60 6.63
C GLY A 160 21.40 -9.88 5.36
N MET A 161 20.62 -8.96 4.82
CA MET A 161 21.04 -8.07 3.74
C MET A 161 21.82 -6.86 4.27
N GLU A 162 22.63 -6.26 3.42
CA GLU A 162 23.25 -4.95 3.67
C GLU A 162 22.35 -3.87 3.07
N ALA A 163 21.58 -3.18 3.91
CA ALA A 163 20.72 -2.09 3.45
C ALA A 163 21.51 -0.80 3.30
N VAL A 164 21.52 -0.23 2.10
CA VAL A 164 22.17 1.04 1.77
C VAL A 164 21.10 2.04 1.37
N SER A 165 21.01 3.16 2.07
CA SER A 165 20.06 4.21 1.74
C SER A 165 20.70 5.27 0.86
N TYR A 166 19.91 5.74 -0.09
CA TYR A 166 20.20 6.93 -0.86
C TYR A 166 19.10 7.96 -0.57
N THR A 167 19.44 8.99 0.22
CA THR A 167 18.54 10.08 0.54
C THR A 167 19.00 11.34 -0.17
N HIS A 168 18.22 11.83 -1.12
CA HIS A 168 18.31 13.20 -1.60
C HIS A 168 17.55 14.14 -0.65
N LEU A 169 17.97 14.24 0.59
CA LEU A 169 17.59 15.38 1.40
C LEU A 169 18.58 16.50 1.07
N ARG A 170 18.08 17.61 0.56
CA ARG A 170 18.84 18.85 0.58
C ARG A 170 19.32 19.07 2.00
N ALA A 171 20.58 19.47 2.16
CA ALA A 171 21.33 19.59 3.42
C ALA A 171 20.73 20.59 4.45
N HIS A 172 19.43 20.72 4.55
CA HIS A 172 18.78 21.70 5.44
C HIS A 172 17.85 21.09 6.51
N GLU A 173 17.69 19.78 6.58
CA GLU A 173 16.75 19.19 7.56
C GLU A 173 17.32 17.99 8.33
N THR A 174 18.61 17.93 8.54
CA THR A 174 19.22 16.97 9.48
C THR A 174 19.89 17.71 10.61
N VAL A 175 19.09 18.30 11.48
CA VAL A 175 19.48 18.52 12.86
C VAL A 175 18.50 17.69 13.70
N LEU A 176 18.90 16.48 14.00
CA LEU A 176 18.38 15.72 15.13
C LEU A 176 19.41 15.90 16.25
N ASP A 177 19.09 16.79 17.17
CA ASP A 177 19.63 16.80 18.52
C ASP A 177 18.95 15.68 19.33
#